data_f1d9a244270261d5352b93cad7208980
#
_entry.id   f1d9a244270261d5352b93cad7208980
#
_cell.length_a   1.000
_cell.length_b   1.000
_cell.length_c   1.000
_cell.angle_alpha   90.00
_cell.angle_beta   90.00
_cell.angle_gamma   90.00
#
_symmetry.space_group_name_H-M   'P 1'
#
loop_
_entity.id
_entity.type
_entity.pdbx_description
1 polymer ?
#
loop_
_entity_poly.entity_id
_entity_poly.type
_entity_poly.pdbx_seq_one_letter_code
_entity_poly.pdbx_strand_id
1 'polypeptide(L)'
;MGKDRHGRRLTKKNIGEIMSDTLLTNTIVEKLPYKVKDMSLANDGRKALDIAEKEMPGLMSTRNKYGSEKPLAGKKLTGSLHMTVETAVLIETLVELGADVRWASCNIFSTQDHAAAVIAESGVPVYAWKGETLEEYWWCTMQALTFPDGSGPDLIVDDGGDATLLIHKGYELEEYFTKYGNV
;
A
#
# COMPACT_ATOMS: atom_id res chain seq x y z
N MET A 1 -17.91 16.38 -10.35
CA MET A 1 -19.14 16.32 -9.54
C MET A 1 -19.79 14.97 -9.82
N GLY A 2 -19.55 13.96 -8.97
CA GLY A 2 -19.93 12.56 -9.21
C GLY A 2 -21.41 12.28 -8.93
N LYS A 3 -21.93 11.23 -9.58
CA LYS A 3 -23.26 10.65 -9.29
C LYS A 3 -23.02 9.22 -8.81
N ASP A 4 -23.85 8.73 -7.84
CA ASP A 4 -23.84 7.34 -7.41
C ASP A 4 -24.35 6.37 -8.50
N ARG A 5 -24.32 5.06 -8.24
CA ARG A 5 -24.82 4.01 -9.14
C ARG A 5 -26.30 4.15 -9.52
N HIS A 6 -27.05 4.97 -8.78
CA HIS A 6 -28.47 5.26 -8.99
C HIS A 6 -28.72 6.65 -9.57
N GLY A 7 -27.68 7.35 -10.08
CA GLY A 7 -27.78 8.65 -10.73
C GLY A 7 -28.01 9.83 -9.78
N ARG A 8 -27.94 9.64 -8.46
CA ARG A 8 -28.14 10.67 -7.46
C ARG A 8 -26.86 11.49 -7.29
N ARG A 9 -27.01 12.80 -7.17
CA ARG A 9 -25.91 13.73 -6.96
C ARG A 9 -25.26 13.48 -5.59
N LEU A 10 -23.97 13.20 -5.58
CA LEU A 10 -23.21 13.06 -4.33
C LEU A 10 -23.14 14.43 -3.65
N THR A 11 -23.74 14.53 -2.47
CA THR A 11 -23.65 15.69 -1.59
C THR A 11 -22.61 15.40 -0.50
N LYS A 12 -22.05 16.44 0.14
CA LYS A 12 -21.11 16.26 1.27
C LYS A 12 -21.69 15.35 2.37
N LYS A 13 -23.01 15.40 2.59
CA LYS A 13 -23.70 14.57 3.56
C LYS A 13 -23.67 13.08 3.17
N ASN A 14 -23.88 12.74 1.89
CA ASN A 14 -23.85 11.36 1.42
C ASN A 14 -22.44 10.75 1.43
N ILE A 15 -21.40 11.56 1.20
CA ILE A 15 -20.01 11.14 1.30
C ILE A 15 -19.67 10.82 2.76
N GLY A 16 -20.09 11.65 3.70
CA GLY A 16 -19.93 11.42 5.14
C GLY A 16 -20.66 10.14 5.61
N GLU A 17 -21.88 9.90 5.14
CA GLU A 17 -22.66 8.68 5.47
C GLU A 17 -21.98 7.41 4.88
N ILE A 18 -21.51 7.44 3.64
CA ILE A 18 -20.81 6.31 3.02
C ILE A 18 -19.48 6.02 3.74
N MET A 19 -18.74 7.04 4.13
CA MET A 19 -17.50 6.87 4.90
C MET A 19 -17.79 6.44 6.35
N SER A 20 -18.86 6.95 6.97
CA SER A 20 -19.31 6.55 8.31
C SER A 20 -19.74 5.08 8.37
N ASP A 21 -20.53 4.60 7.41
CA ASP A 21 -20.95 3.19 7.36
C ASP A 21 -19.77 2.24 7.08
N THR A 22 -18.76 2.69 6.35
CA THR A 22 -17.57 1.89 6.06
C THR A 22 -16.53 1.94 7.19
N LEU A 23 -16.49 3.04 7.97
CA LEU A 23 -15.54 3.24 9.07
C LEU A 23 -16.11 2.90 10.45
N LEU A 24 -17.45 2.92 10.65
CA LEU A 24 -18.10 2.70 11.93
C LEU A 24 -18.67 1.29 12.12
N THR A 25 -18.68 0.44 11.11
CA THR A 25 -18.74 -0.98 11.42
C THR A 25 -17.44 -1.30 12.13
N ASN A 26 -17.50 -1.62 13.40
CA ASN A 26 -16.46 -2.29 14.20
C ASN A 26 -16.10 -3.66 13.58
N THR A 27 -15.84 -3.69 12.29
CA THR A 27 -15.12 -4.76 11.67
C THR A 27 -13.72 -4.59 12.21
N ILE A 28 -13.36 -5.39 13.18
CA ILE A 28 -11.96 -5.73 13.48
C ILE A 28 -11.36 -5.95 12.09
N VAL A 29 -10.64 -4.96 11.57
CA VAL A 29 -9.88 -5.13 10.34
C VAL A 29 -8.93 -6.25 10.71
N GLU A 30 -9.20 -7.43 10.16
CA GLU A 30 -8.36 -8.59 10.39
C GLU A 30 -6.97 -8.17 9.95
N LYS A 31 -6.08 -7.95 10.93
CA LYS A 31 -4.71 -7.49 10.68
C LYS A 31 -3.92 -8.64 10.08
N LEU A 32 -4.26 -8.97 8.85
CA LEU A 32 -3.50 -9.95 8.09
C LEU A 32 -2.10 -9.39 7.85
N PRO A 33 -1.05 -10.21 8.02
CA PRO A 33 0.32 -9.79 7.74
C PRO A 33 0.51 -9.44 6.26
N TYR A 34 -0.31 -10.01 5.36
CA TYR A 34 -0.35 -9.74 3.93
C TYR A 34 -1.68 -10.24 3.32
N LYS A 35 -1.99 -9.81 2.11
CA LYS A 35 -3.06 -10.41 1.29
C LYS A 35 -2.66 -10.36 -0.19
N VAL A 36 -2.41 -11.52 -0.77
CA VAL A 36 -2.01 -11.71 -2.16
C VAL A 36 -2.88 -12.79 -2.81
N LYS A 37 -2.80 -12.95 -4.13
CA LYS A 37 -3.64 -13.88 -4.89
C LYS A 37 -3.38 -15.34 -4.54
N ASP A 38 -2.11 -15.73 -4.58
CA ASP A 38 -1.68 -17.13 -4.42
C ASP A 38 -0.21 -17.18 -3.99
N MET A 39 0.05 -17.66 -2.79
CA MET A 39 1.41 -17.79 -2.24
C MET A 39 2.24 -18.85 -2.94
N SER A 40 1.63 -19.82 -3.62
CA SER A 40 2.36 -20.86 -4.37
C SER A 40 3.19 -20.28 -5.53
N LEU A 41 2.90 -19.05 -5.96
CA LEU A 41 3.62 -18.35 -7.01
C LEU A 41 4.96 -17.72 -6.55
N ALA A 42 5.28 -17.75 -5.25
CA ALA A 42 6.47 -17.10 -4.71
C ALA A 42 7.79 -17.60 -5.34
N ASN A 43 7.88 -18.90 -5.60
CA ASN A 43 9.07 -19.50 -6.22
C ASN A 43 9.32 -18.99 -7.66
N ASP A 44 8.26 -18.80 -8.43
CA ASP A 44 8.38 -18.21 -9.77
C ASP A 44 8.65 -16.70 -9.68
N GLY A 45 8.09 -16.05 -8.68
CA GLY A 45 8.43 -14.67 -8.33
C GLY A 45 9.92 -14.49 -8.06
N ARG A 46 10.53 -15.35 -7.25
CA ARG A 46 11.99 -15.29 -6.96
C ARG A 46 12.83 -15.38 -8.22
N LYS A 47 12.53 -16.31 -9.11
CA LYS A 47 13.25 -16.42 -10.39
C LYS A 47 13.13 -15.17 -11.25
N ALA A 48 11.95 -14.54 -11.26
CA ALA A 48 11.73 -13.31 -12.00
C ALA A 48 12.51 -12.14 -11.38
N LEU A 49 12.55 -12.01 -10.05
CA LEU A 49 13.34 -11.00 -9.37
C LEU A 49 14.84 -11.14 -9.63
N ASP A 50 15.37 -12.37 -9.60
CA ASP A 50 16.79 -12.67 -9.87
C ASP A 50 17.23 -12.24 -11.28
N ILE A 51 16.28 -12.19 -12.23
CA ILE A 51 16.52 -11.68 -13.58
C ILE A 51 16.46 -10.14 -13.56
N ALA A 52 15.41 -9.56 -12.96
CA ALA A 52 15.21 -8.12 -12.92
C ALA A 52 16.33 -7.38 -12.20
N GLU A 53 16.92 -7.95 -11.14
CA GLU A 53 18.07 -7.37 -10.45
C GLU A 53 19.26 -7.10 -11.39
N LYS A 54 19.45 -7.96 -12.39
CA LYS A 54 20.54 -7.79 -13.39
C LYS A 54 20.26 -6.65 -14.37
N GLU A 55 18.98 -6.33 -14.55
CA GLU A 55 18.53 -5.25 -15.43
C GLU A 55 18.38 -3.91 -14.70
N MET A 56 18.56 -3.90 -13.37
CA MET A 56 18.43 -2.71 -12.50
C MET A 56 19.75 -2.34 -11.80
N PRO A 57 20.85 -2.13 -12.55
CA PRO A 57 22.19 -1.94 -11.96
C PRO A 57 22.29 -0.71 -11.06
N GLY A 58 21.53 0.34 -11.32
CA GLY A 58 21.49 1.56 -10.48
C GLY A 58 20.93 1.28 -9.10
N LEU A 59 19.81 0.52 -9.02
CA LEU A 59 19.19 0.15 -7.77
C LEU A 59 20.07 -0.83 -6.99
N MET A 60 20.64 -1.83 -7.67
CA MET A 60 21.56 -2.80 -7.05
C MET A 60 22.84 -2.13 -6.55
N SER A 61 23.36 -1.13 -7.25
CA SER A 61 24.49 -0.32 -6.78
C SER A 61 24.14 0.45 -5.50
N THR A 62 22.93 1.01 -5.42
CA THR A 62 22.42 1.69 -4.21
C THR A 62 22.31 0.71 -3.04
N ARG A 63 21.71 -0.46 -3.27
CA ARG A 63 21.60 -1.53 -2.27
C ARG A 63 22.98 -1.95 -1.75
N ASN A 64 23.93 -2.20 -2.63
CA ASN A 64 25.29 -2.61 -2.28
C ASN A 64 26.06 -1.51 -1.50
N LYS A 65 25.87 -0.26 -1.88
CA LYS A 65 26.59 0.87 -1.26
C LYS A 65 26.07 1.20 0.13
N TYR A 66 24.77 1.20 0.32
CA TYR A 66 24.12 1.73 1.53
C TYR A 66 23.46 0.67 2.41
N GLY A 67 23.36 -0.59 1.96
CA GLY A 67 22.69 -1.65 2.72
C GLY A 67 23.29 -1.89 4.10
N SER A 68 24.63 -1.82 4.23
CA SER A 68 25.29 -1.96 5.54
C SER A 68 25.07 -0.76 6.47
N GLU A 69 24.88 0.44 5.91
CA GLU A 69 24.68 1.68 6.67
C GLU A 69 23.24 1.81 7.19
N LYS A 70 22.29 1.13 6.54
CA LYS A 70 20.85 1.16 6.84
C LYS A 70 20.30 2.58 7.02
N PRO A 71 20.40 3.46 6.03
CA PRO A 71 20.03 4.87 6.17
C PRO A 71 18.52 5.08 6.43
N LEU A 72 17.70 4.07 6.20
CA LEU A 72 16.26 4.07 6.48
C LEU A 72 15.89 3.34 7.77
N ALA A 73 16.87 3.01 8.61
CA ALA A 73 16.60 2.31 9.88
C ALA A 73 15.58 3.07 10.74
N GLY A 74 14.55 2.35 11.20
CA GLY A 74 13.46 2.90 12.01
C GLY A 74 12.45 3.77 11.26
N LYS A 75 12.53 3.85 9.94
CA LYS A 75 11.55 4.56 9.10
C LYS A 75 10.44 3.61 8.65
N LYS A 76 9.21 4.03 8.85
CA LYS A 76 8.00 3.39 8.31
C LYS A 76 7.75 3.92 6.91
N LEU A 77 7.71 3.03 5.93
CA LEU A 77 7.54 3.39 4.52
C LEU A 77 6.35 2.67 3.92
N THR A 78 5.41 3.42 3.39
CA THR A 78 4.28 2.89 2.60
C THR A 78 4.52 3.11 1.12
N GLY A 79 4.34 2.06 0.34
CA GLY A 79 4.28 2.13 -1.11
C GLY A 79 2.85 1.97 -1.64
N SER A 80 2.48 2.84 -2.56
CA SER A 80 1.29 2.75 -3.40
C SER A 80 1.72 2.88 -4.85
N LEU A 81 2.29 1.80 -5.37
CA LEU A 81 2.90 1.73 -6.70
C LEU A 81 2.63 0.34 -7.30
N HIS A 82 2.56 0.26 -8.63
CA HIS A 82 2.32 -1.00 -9.35
C HIS A 82 3.15 -2.15 -8.78
N MET A 83 2.50 -3.22 -8.31
CA MET A 83 3.19 -4.38 -7.72
C MET A 83 3.73 -5.30 -8.81
N THR A 84 4.78 -4.85 -9.48
CA THR A 84 5.51 -5.58 -10.53
C THR A 84 6.79 -6.21 -9.99
N VAL A 85 7.47 -6.98 -10.84
CA VAL A 85 8.76 -7.58 -10.51
C VAL A 85 9.81 -6.53 -10.18
N GLU A 86 9.87 -5.44 -10.93
CA GLU A 86 10.81 -4.33 -10.70
C GLU A 86 10.51 -3.62 -9.37
N THR A 87 9.23 -3.45 -9.06
CA THR A 87 8.81 -2.91 -7.76
C THR A 87 9.18 -3.84 -6.61
N ALA A 88 9.11 -5.15 -6.80
CA ALA A 88 9.56 -6.11 -5.79
C ALA A 88 11.07 -5.96 -5.51
N VAL A 89 11.90 -5.75 -6.53
CA VAL A 89 13.34 -5.44 -6.35
C VAL A 89 13.54 -4.13 -5.58
N LEU A 90 12.70 -3.11 -5.84
CA LEU A 90 12.70 -1.86 -5.08
C LEU A 90 12.34 -2.11 -3.61
N ILE A 91 11.29 -2.88 -3.33
CA ILE A 91 10.86 -3.20 -1.97
C ILE A 91 11.98 -3.90 -1.20
N GLU A 92 12.59 -4.94 -1.76
CA GLU A 92 13.73 -5.62 -1.13
C GLU A 92 14.90 -4.67 -0.88
N THR A 93 15.14 -3.73 -1.79
CA THR A 93 16.17 -2.70 -1.58
C THR A 93 15.83 -1.79 -0.41
N LEU A 94 14.59 -1.31 -0.30
CA LEU A 94 14.15 -0.46 0.82
C LEU A 94 14.26 -1.19 2.16
N VAL A 95 13.92 -2.46 2.20
CA VAL A 95 14.08 -3.32 3.39
C VAL A 95 15.55 -3.50 3.75
N GLU A 96 16.42 -3.76 2.79
CA GLU A 96 17.87 -3.87 3.01
C GLU A 96 18.47 -2.55 3.52
N LEU A 97 17.94 -1.41 3.06
CA LEU A 97 18.29 -0.09 3.57
C LEU A 97 17.73 0.19 4.98
N GLY A 98 16.95 -0.73 5.55
CA GLY A 98 16.48 -0.70 6.94
C GLY A 98 15.06 -0.17 7.16
N ALA A 99 14.29 0.09 6.11
CA ALA A 99 12.91 0.55 6.25
C ALA A 99 11.97 -0.58 6.73
N ASP A 100 10.98 -0.22 7.55
CA ASP A 100 9.78 -1.02 7.78
C ASP A 100 8.78 -0.71 6.66
N VAL A 101 8.61 -1.65 5.73
CA VAL A 101 7.90 -1.42 4.46
C VAL A 101 6.53 -2.09 4.47
N ARG A 102 5.52 -1.39 3.98
CA ARG A 102 4.18 -1.92 3.67
C ARG A 102 3.78 -1.50 2.26
N TRP A 103 3.10 -2.35 1.51
CA TRP A 103 2.86 -2.10 0.09
C TRP A 103 1.46 -2.44 -0.37
N ALA A 104 0.87 -1.57 -1.21
CA ALA A 104 -0.32 -1.83 -2.01
C ALA A 104 -0.06 -1.44 -3.47
N SER A 105 -0.85 -1.96 -4.40
CA SER A 105 -0.79 -1.52 -5.79
C SER A 105 -1.58 -0.22 -5.98
N CYS A 106 -1.11 0.65 -6.85
CA CYS A 106 -1.83 1.86 -7.27
C CYS A 106 -2.82 1.60 -8.42
N ASN A 107 -3.04 0.34 -8.82
CA ASN A 107 -3.95 -0.02 -9.89
C ASN A 107 -4.44 -1.46 -9.76
N ILE A 108 -5.76 -1.66 -9.93
CA ILE A 108 -6.45 -2.94 -9.74
C ILE A 108 -6.05 -4.05 -10.75
N PHE A 109 -5.37 -3.72 -11.85
CA PHE A 109 -5.01 -4.69 -12.89
C PHE A 109 -3.51 -4.87 -13.09
N SER A 110 -2.68 -4.01 -12.51
CA SER A 110 -1.24 -3.97 -12.80
C SER A 110 -0.41 -4.95 -11.98
N THR A 111 -0.94 -5.51 -10.90
CA THR A 111 -0.21 -6.46 -10.06
C THR A 111 0.21 -7.69 -10.85
N GLN A 112 1.47 -8.06 -10.70
CA GLN A 112 2.01 -9.37 -11.08
C GLN A 112 1.97 -10.26 -9.85
N ASP A 113 1.02 -11.22 -9.80
CA ASP A 113 0.70 -11.99 -8.60
C ASP A 113 1.92 -12.76 -8.03
N HIS A 114 2.83 -13.22 -8.88
CA HIS A 114 4.07 -13.88 -8.45
C HIS A 114 5.06 -12.89 -7.78
N ALA A 115 5.08 -11.62 -8.20
CA ALA A 115 5.88 -10.59 -7.54
C ALA A 115 5.31 -10.25 -6.15
N ALA A 116 3.99 -10.15 -6.02
CA ALA A 116 3.35 -9.94 -4.72
C ALA A 116 3.59 -11.14 -3.77
N ALA A 117 3.51 -12.37 -4.29
CA ALA A 117 3.71 -13.58 -3.50
C ALA A 117 5.12 -13.69 -2.92
N VAL A 118 6.17 -13.44 -3.72
CA VAL A 118 7.56 -13.55 -3.23
C VAL A 118 7.89 -12.48 -2.17
N ILE A 119 7.34 -11.28 -2.29
CA ILE A 119 7.53 -10.23 -1.28
C ILE A 119 6.77 -10.55 0.00
N ALA A 120 5.56 -11.09 -0.10
CA ALA A 120 4.82 -11.58 1.06
C ALA A 120 5.54 -12.74 1.76
N GLU A 121 6.13 -13.67 1.00
CA GLU A 121 6.94 -14.79 1.53
C GLU A 121 8.19 -14.29 2.29
N SER A 122 8.81 -13.20 1.86
CA SER A 122 9.93 -12.58 2.56
C SER A 122 9.54 -11.90 3.88
N GLY A 123 8.24 -11.87 4.21
CA GLY A 123 7.72 -11.29 5.44
C GLY A 123 7.34 -9.80 5.33
N VAL A 124 7.42 -9.21 4.15
CA VAL A 124 6.99 -7.82 3.93
C VAL A 124 5.47 -7.78 3.75
N PRO A 125 4.74 -6.94 4.51
CA PRO A 125 3.32 -6.75 4.35
C PRO A 125 2.96 -6.19 2.97
N VAL A 126 2.39 -7.04 2.11
CA VAL A 126 1.90 -6.69 0.76
C VAL A 126 0.42 -6.99 0.66
N TYR A 127 -0.34 -6.03 0.16
CA TYR A 127 -1.77 -6.12 -0.07
C TYR A 127 -2.03 -5.79 -1.53
N ALA A 128 -1.91 -6.77 -2.42
CA ALA A 128 -2.08 -6.58 -3.85
C ALA A 128 -2.34 -7.89 -4.59
N TRP A 129 -3.27 -7.89 -5.53
CA TRP A 129 -3.49 -8.96 -6.50
C TRP A 129 -4.11 -8.42 -7.78
N LYS A 130 -3.91 -9.11 -8.87
CA LYS A 130 -4.50 -8.72 -10.14
C LYS A 130 -6.02 -8.96 -10.15
N GLY A 131 -6.78 -7.92 -10.45
CA GLY A 131 -8.25 -7.99 -10.54
C GLY A 131 -8.96 -7.68 -9.23
N GLU A 132 -8.37 -6.86 -8.37
CA GLU A 132 -9.05 -6.26 -7.23
C GLU A 132 -10.33 -5.55 -7.66
N THR A 133 -11.35 -5.62 -6.83
CA THR A 133 -12.48 -4.68 -6.92
C THR A 133 -12.05 -3.30 -6.38
N LEU A 134 -12.80 -2.25 -6.66
CA LEU A 134 -12.50 -0.93 -6.10
C LEU A 134 -12.58 -0.91 -4.56
N GLU A 135 -13.46 -1.70 -3.96
CA GLU A 135 -13.57 -1.83 -2.52
C GLU A 135 -12.31 -2.50 -1.93
N GLU A 136 -11.86 -3.59 -2.55
CA GLU A 136 -10.63 -4.29 -2.16
C GLU A 136 -9.40 -3.39 -2.34
N TYR A 137 -9.32 -2.62 -3.41
CA TYR A 137 -8.25 -1.65 -3.67
C TYR A 137 -8.13 -0.62 -2.53
N TRP A 138 -9.24 -0.01 -2.13
CA TRP A 138 -9.23 0.95 -1.02
C TRP A 138 -8.89 0.28 0.31
N TRP A 139 -9.36 -0.94 0.53
CA TRP A 139 -8.97 -1.73 1.69
C TRP A 139 -7.45 -2.00 1.69
N CYS A 140 -6.87 -2.42 0.57
CA CYS A 140 -5.43 -2.65 0.40
C CYS A 140 -4.62 -1.38 0.71
N THR A 141 -5.05 -0.24 0.17
CA THR A 141 -4.39 1.06 0.40
C THR A 141 -4.42 1.42 1.89
N MET A 142 -5.56 1.24 2.57
CA MET A 142 -5.67 1.47 4.01
C MET A 142 -4.79 0.53 4.83
N GLN A 143 -4.69 -0.76 4.43
CA GLN A 143 -3.77 -1.70 5.10
C GLN A 143 -2.31 -1.26 4.97
N ALA A 144 -1.90 -0.80 3.79
CA ALA A 144 -0.54 -0.31 3.57
C ALA A 144 -0.24 0.98 4.36
N LEU A 145 -1.23 1.85 4.56
CA LEU A 145 -1.09 3.09 5.32
C LEU A 145 -1.12 2.91 6.84
N THR A 146 -1.59 1.75 7.35
CA THR A 146 -1.77 1.54 8.79
C THR A 146 -0.75 0.53 9.32
N PHE A 147 0.17 0.98 10.16
CA PHE A 147 1.16 0.13 10.81
C PHE A 147 0.58 -0.60 12.03
N PRO A 148 1.23 -1.71 12.52
CA PRO A 148 0.67 -2.52 13.59
C PRO A 148 0.42 -1.78 14.90
N ASP A 149 1.17 -0.73 15.17
CA ASP A 149 1.00 0.14 16.34
C ASP A 149 -0.09 1.22 16.16
N GLY A 150 -0.78 1.20 15.02
CA GLY A 150 -1.83 2.16 14.68
C GLY A 150 -1.33 3.48 14.11
N SER A 151 -0.02 3.65 13.93
CA SER A 151 0.54 4.84 13.29
C SER A 151 0.46 4.77 11.77
N GLY A 152 0.64 5.92 11.13
CA GLY A 152 0.89 6.04 9.69
C GLY A 152 2.38 5.89 9.33
N PRO A 153 2.73 6.02 8.04
CA PRO A 153 4.10 6.01 7.55
C PRO A 153 4.83 7.33 7.82
N ASP A 154 6.18 7.25 7.93
CA ASP A 154 7.06 8.42 7.87
C ASP A 154 7.33 8.85 6.41
N LEU A 155 7.33 7.89 5.49
CA LEU A 155 7.65 8.08 4.08
C LEU A 155 6.62 7.38 3.19
N ILE A 156 6.32 7.98 2.04
CA ILE A 156 5.39 7.41 1.05
C ILE A 156 6.05 7.42 -0.33
N VAL A 157 5.88 6.30 -1.04
CA VAL A 157 6.14 6.18 -2.48
C VAL A 157 4.78 5.96 -3.14
N ASP A 158 4.26 6.97 -3.84
CA ASP A 158 2.91 6.97 -4.39
C ASP A 158 2.93 7.43 -5.85
N ASP A 159 2.47 6.60 -6.76
CA ASP A 159 2.42 6.88 -8.20
C ASP A 159 1.05 7.44 -8.63
N GLY A 160 -0.03 6.84 -8.16
CA GLY A 160 -1.40 7.26 -8.50
C GLY A 160 -1.90 8.48 -7.72
N GLY A 161 -1.29 8.80 -6.59
CA GLY A 161 -1.71 9.88 -5.69
C GLY A 161 -2.87 9.51 -4.76
N ASP A 162 -3.40 8.29 -4.82
CA ASP A 162 -4.57 7.88 -4.02
C ASP A 162 -4.24 7.72 -2.53
N ALA A 163 -3.07 7.19 -2.19
CA ALA A 163 -2.61 7.11 -0.81
C ALA A 163 -2.37 8.50 -0.22
N THR A 164 -1.76 9.39 -0.99
CA THR A 164 -1.55 10.80 -0.64
C THR A 164 -2.89 11.52 -0.45
N LEU A 165 -3.87 11.28 -1.35
CA LEU A 165 -5.21 11.83 -1.23
C LEU A 165 -5.89 11.42 0.08
N LEU A 166 -5.80 10.14 0.47
CA LEU A 166 -6.39 9.65 1.72
C LEU A 166 -5.80 10.34 2.95
N ILE A 167 -4.48 10.58 2.96
CA ILE A 167 -3.83 11.29 4.07
C ILE A 167 -4.32 12.74 4.16
N HIS A 168 -4.38 13.45 3.04
CA HIS A 168 -4.90 14.82 3.04
C HIS A 168 -6.37 14.87 3.48
N LYS A 169 -7.20 13.91 3.04
CA LYS A 169 -8.60 13.83 3.46
C LYS A 169 -8.74 13.47 4.94
N GLY A 170 -7.90 12.59 5.46
CA GLY A 170 -7.85 12.27 6.88
C GLY A 170 -7.54 13.51 7.72
N TYR A 171 -6.51 14.25 7.33
CA TYR A 171 -6.13 15.50 8.02
C TYR A 171 -7.27 16.54 8.01
N GLU A 172 -7.92 16.78 6.85
CA GLU A 172 -9.08 17.68 6.75
C GLU A 172 -10.22 17.26 7.70
N LEU A 173 -10.47 15.95 7.84
CA LEU A 173 -11.50 15.41 8.72
C LEU A 173 -11.13 15.57 10.20
N GLU A 174 -9.88 15.36 10.56
CA GLU A 174 -9.38 15.56 11.93
C GLU A 174 -9.47 17.03 12.35
N GLU A 175 -9.09 17.97 11.47
CA GLU A 175 -9.27 19.41 11.71
C GLU A 175 -10.74 19.77 11.90
N TYR A 176 -11.61 19.23 11.04
CA TYR A 176 -13.04 19.45 11.14
C TYR A 176 -13.62 18.92 12.46
N PHE A 177 -13.25 17.69 12.84
CA PHE A 177 -13.67 17.07 14.09
C PHE A 177 -13.19 17.87 15.31
N THR A 178 -11.94 18.30 15.30
CA THR A 178 -11.35 19.13 16.37
C THR A 178 -12.13 20.44 16.54
N LYS A 179 -12.59 21.04 15.43
CA LYS A 179 -13.27 22.33 15.43
C LYS A 179 -14.76 22.25 15.80
N TYR A 180 -15.44 21.16 15.38
CA TYR A 180 -16.90 21.07 15.44
C TYR A 180 -17.43 19.90 16.28
N GLY A 181 -16.59 19.00 16.74
CA GLY A 181 -16.92 17.90 17.64
C GLY A 181 -17.70 16.72 17.00
N ASN A 182 -18.04 16.80 15.71
CA ASN A 182 -18.71 15.73 14.95
C ASN A 182 -18.34 15.81 13.47
N VAL A 183 -18.30 14.65 12.80
CA VAL A 183 -18.17 14.52 11.34
C VAL A 183 -19.57 14.30 10.73
#